data_8906e4f727458e9cc3787be3c438d218
#
_entry.id   8906e4f727458e9cc3787be3c438d218
#
_cell.length_a   1.000
_cell.length_b   1.000
_cell.length_c   1.000
_cell.angle_alpha   90.00
_cell.angle_beta   90.00
_cell.angle_gamma   90.00
#
_symmetry.space_group_name_H-M   'P 1'
#
loop_
_entity.id
_entity.type
_entity.pdbx_description
1 polymer ?
#
loop_
_entity_poly.entity_id
_entity_poly.type
_entity_poly.pdbx_seq_one_letter_code
_entity_poly.pdbx_strand_id
1 'polypeptide(L)'
;HSRDALLTDFGKKTLDDRYLLEGESYQDMFARVAKTYGDDAEHAQRIYDYISKLWFMPATPVLSNGGASRGLPISCFLNAVGDSLEEIVGTWNENVSLASNGGGIGTYWGGVRSIGEKVKGAGATSGIIPFIRVMDSLTLAISQGSLRRGSAAVYLDIHHPEIEEFLEIRKPSGDFNRKSLNLHHGLNITDEFMEAVAADGDFGLKSPKTGQVLKTVSARKLWQKILEVRLATGEPYLVFSDTVNRAMPKHQRDLGLKVSTSNLCSEIMLHTGKDHLGHDRTAVCCLSSINAEKYFEWK
;
A
#
# COMPACT_ATOMS: atom_id res chain seq x y z
N HIS A 1 11.64 34.54 -7.88
CA HIS A 1 12.40 34.14 -6.68
C HIS A 1 11.90 34.82 -5.37
N SER A 2 11.00 35.82 -5.44
CA SER A 2 10.40 36.41 -4.22
C SER A 2 9.66 35.38 -3.37
N ARG A 3 9.08 34.34 -4.00
CA ARG A 3 8.35 33.27 -3.30
C ARG A 3 9.27 32.28 -2.57
N ASP A 4 10.56 32.27 -2.82
CA ASP A 4 11.53 31.45 -2.06
C ASP A 4 11.60 31.85 -0.59
N ALA A 5 11.20 33.09 -0.28
CA ALA A 5 11.09 33.58 1.10
C ALA A 5 9.97 32.88 1.90
N LEU A 6 9.01 32.23 1.24
CA LEU A 6 7.95 31.43 1.89
C LEU A 6 8.46 30.07 2.37
N LEU A 7 9.58 29.58 1.81
CA LEU A 7 10.17 28.31 2.18
C LEU A 7 11.01 28.47 3.45
N THR A 8 10.80 27.59 4.42
CA THR A 8 11.66 27.48 5.61
C THR A 8 13.05 26.95 5.22
N ASP A 9 14.07 27.16 6.03
CA ASP A 9 15.40 26.61 5.80
C ASP A 9 15.40 25.09 5.74
N PHE A 10 14.59 24.44 6.59
CA PHE A 10 14.38 23.00 6.53
C PHE A 10 13.72 22.56 5.21
N GLY A 11 12.70 23.30 4.75
CA GLY A 11 12.03 23.06 3.47
C GLY A 11 13.01 23.16 2.30
N LYS A 12 13.83 24.22 2.25
CA LYS A 12 14.87 24.41 1.23
C LYS A 12 15.83 23.25 1.20
N LYS A 13 16.41 22.88 2.36
CA LYS A 13 17.32 21.74 2.47
C LYS A 13 16.69 20.43 2.00
N THR A 14 15.42 20.21 2.30
CA THR A 14 14.69 19.00 1.86
C THR A 14 14.53 18.99 0.34
N LEU A 15 14.22 20.14 -0.27
CA LEU A 15 14.11 20.26 -1.73
C LEU A 15 15.47 20.04 -2.42
N ASP A 16 16.53 20.64 -1.89
CA ASP A 16 17.90 20.47 -2.40
C ASP A 16 18.34 19.00 -2.36
N ASP A 17 18.04 18.28 -1.28
CA ASP A 17 18.47 16.89 -1.09
C ASP A 17 17.82 15.90 -2.07
N ARG A 18 16.56 16.12 -2.46
CA ARG A 18 15.74 15.04 -3.06
C ARG A 18 14.88 15.42 -4.26
N TYR A 19 14.58 16.71 -4.46
CA TYR A 19 13.51 17.10 -5.40
C TYR A 19 14.05 17.78 -6.66
N LEU A 20 15.08 18.60 -6.52
CA LEU A 20 15.62 19.37 -7.63
C LEU A 20 16.32 18.48 -8.65
N LEU A 21 16.23 18.84 -9.91
CA LEU A 21 17.11 18.36 -10.96
C LEU A 21 18.40 19.18 -10.95
N GLU A 22 19.44 18.69 -11.59
CA GLU A 22 20.72 19.38 -11.69
C GLU A 22 20.53 20.79 -12.30
N GLY A 23 20.95 21.80 -11.57
CA GLY A 23 20.85 23.20 -11.98
C GLY A 23 19.49 23.87 -11.77
N GLU A 24 18.48 23.17 -11.22
CA GLU A 24 17.18 23.77 -10.92
C GLU A 24 17.22 24.63 -9.66
N SER A 25 16.52 25.78 -9.71
CA SER A 25 16.06 26.49 -8.52
C SER A 25 14.71 25.92 -8.04
N TYR A 26 14.27 26.30 -6.82
CA TYR A 26 12.95 25.89 -6.29
C TYR A 26 11.82 26.31 -7.24
N GLN A 27 11.90 27.50 -7.81
CA GLN A 27 10.87 28.01 -8.73
C GLN A 27 10.92 27.31 -10.09
N ASP A 28 12.11 26.88 -10.58
CA ASP A 28 12.22 26.09 -11.81
C ASP A 28 11.54 24.73 -11.64
N MET A 29 11.74 24.07 -10.49
CA MET A 29 11.05 22.81 -10.17
C MET A 29 9.53 23.01 -10.17
N PHE A 30 9.00 24.02 -9.48
CA PHE A 30 7.55 24.29 -9.47
C PHE A 30 7.02 24.59 -10.88
N ALA A 31 7.78 25.34 -11.68
CA ALA A 31 7.43 25.66 -13.07
C ALA A 31 7.48 24.41 -13.97
N ARG A 32 8.46 23.52 -13.80
CA ARG A 32 8.55 22.24 -14.50
C ARG A 32 7.31 21.38 -14.26
N VAL A 33 6.96 21.18 -13.00
CA VAL A 33 5.80 20.39 -12.59
C VAL A 33 4.52 21.01 -13.14
N ALA A 34 4.34 22.32 -12.99
CA ALA A 34 3.16 23.03 -13.48
C ALA A 34 3.00 22.92 -15.00
N LYS A 35 4.09 23.06 -15.75
CA LYS A 35 4.08 22.92 -17.23
C LYS A 35 3.77 21.48 -17.66
N THR A 36 4.23 20.49 -16.89
CA THR A 36 4.02 19.07 -17.23
C THR A 36 2.56 18.66 -17.10
N TYR A 37 1.84 19.22 -16.12
CA TYR A 37 0.47 18.81 -15.80
C TYR A 37 -0.58 19.87 -16.15
N GLY A 38 -0.19 21.02 -16.64
CA GLY A 38 -1.11 22.02 -17.16
C GLY A 38 -1.59 21.68 -18.58
N ASP A 39 -2.89 21.74 -18.82
CA ASP A 39 -3.47 21.49 -20.14
C ASP A 39 -3.14 22.61 -21.14
N ASP A 40 -2.93 23.81 -20.61
CA ASP A 40 -2.55 25.00 -21.35
C ASP A 40 -1.69 25.95 -20.49
N ALA A 41 -1.26 27.05 -21.05
CA ALA A 41 -0.38 28.02 -20.36
C ALA A 41 -1.08 28.68 -19.16
N GLU A 42 -2.37 28.93 -19.23
CA GLU A 42 -3.14 29.52 -18.13
C GLU A 42 -3.33 28.53 -16.98
N HIS A 43 -3.65 27.27 -17.30
CA HIS A 43 -3.73 26.19 -16.31
C HIS A 43 -2.35 25.93 -15.65
N ALA A 44 -1.29 25.88 -16.44
CA ALA A 44 0.07 25.75 -15.90
C ALA A 44 0.42 26.92 -14.95
N GLN A 45 0.04 28.15 -15.30
CA GLN A 45 0.27 29.31 -14.42
C GLN A 45 -0.51 29.19 -13.10
N ARG A 46 -1.75 28.72 -13.15
CA ARG A 46 -2.55 28.49 -11.92
C ARG A 46 -1.91 27.43 -11.03
N ILE A 47 -1.48 26.29 -11.60
CA ILE A 47 -0.79 25.22 -10.85
C ILE A 47 0.49 25.79 -10.21
N TYR A 48 1.30 26.50 -10.98
CA TYR A 48 2.53 27.14 -10.46
C TYR A 48 2.21 28.10 -9.31
N ASP A 49 1.19 28.93 -9.45
CA ASP A 49 0.81 29.87 -8.41
C ASP A 49 0.40 29.15 -7.11
N TYR A 50 -0.38 28.10 -7.20
CA TYR A 50 -0.85 27.35 -6.05
C TYR A 50 0.31 26.65 -5.31
N ILE A 51 1.21 26.01 -6.05
CA ILE A 51 2.35 25.31 -5.47
C ILE A 51 3.34 26.31 -4.87
N SER A 52 3.71 27.34 -5.62
CA SER A 52 4.75 28.30 -5.19
C SER A 52 4.31 29.25 -4.07
N LYS A 53 2.98 29.43 -3.88
CA LYS A 53 2.39 30.11 -2.71
C LYS A 53 2.18 29.19 -1.51
N LEU A 54 2.53 27.91 -1.63
CA LEU A 54 2.32 26.87 -0.62
C LEU A 54 0.86 26.67 -0.23
N TRP A 55 -0.07 26.90 -1.14
CA TRP A 55 -1.50 26.65 -0.96
C TRP A 55 -1.83 25.17 -1.23
N PHE A 56 -1.14 24.60 -2.20
CA PHE A 56 -1.28 23.22 -2.67
C PHE A 56 0.10 22.59 -2.83
N MET A 57 0.26 21.36 -2.38
CA MET A 57 1.53 20.66 -2.51
C MET A 57 1.30 19.25 -3.08
N PRO A 58 1.78 18.98 -4.29
CA PRO A 58 1.82 17.63 -4.84
C PRO A 58 2.73 16.72 -4.04
N ALA A 59 2.50 15.41 -4.13
CA ALA A 59 3.34 14.42 -3.47
C ALA A 59 4.78 14.44 -4.01
N THR A 60 5.71 13.91 -3.20
CA THR A 60 7.12 13.78 -3.54
C THR A 60 7.37 13.27 -4.97
N PRO A 61 6.75 12.14 -5.44
CA PRO A 61 7.01 11.67 -6.80
C PRO A 61 6.56 12.64 -7.91
N VAL A 62 5.49 13.39 -7.68
CA VAL A 62 5.04 14.40 -8.64
C VAL A 62 6.06 15.53 -8.74
N LEU A 63 6.56 16.02 -7.59
CA LEU A 63 7.54 17.11 -7.56
C LEU A 63 8.92 16.67 -8.08
N SER A 64 9.39 15.49 -7.70
CA SER A 64 10.73 15.01 -8.06
C SER A 64 10.82 14.43 -9.48
N ASN A 65 9.76 13.76 -9.95
CA ASN A 65 9.74 13.01 -11.20
C ASN A 65 8.90 13.66 -12.30
N GLY A 66 7.92 14.51 -11.95
CA GLY A 66 7.06 15.17 -12.93
C GLY A 66 7.84 16.01 -13.92
N GLY A 67 7.72 15.71 -15.23
CA GLY A 67 8.49 16.34 -16.29
C GLY A 67 9.97 15.97 -16.35
N ALA A 68 10.41 15.01 -15.53
CA ALA A 68 11.75 14.43 -15.59
C ALA A 68 11.75 13.10 -16.35
N SER A 69 12.92 12.66 -16.80
CA SER A 69 13.11 11.34 -17.47
C SER A 69 13.26 10.16 -16.49
N ARG A 70 12.96 10.36 -15.21
CA ARG A 70 13.18 9.36 -14.14
C ARG A 70 11.91 9.11 -13.34
N GLY A 71 11.71 7.86 -12.91
CA GLY A 71 10.65 7.48 -11.98
C GLY A 71 9.24 7.67 -12.54
N LEU A 72 8.25 7.49 -11.66
CA LEU A 72 6.84 7.71 -11.94
C LEU A 72 6.31 8.83 -11.05
N PRO A 73 5.30 9.61 -11.48
CA PRO A 73 4.68 10.64 -10.65
C PRO A 73 3.67 10.08 -9.65
N ILE A 74 3.77 8.80 -9.32
CA ILE A 74 2.79 8.04 -8.53
C ILE A 74 3.42 7.66 -7.20
N SER A 75 2.71 7.92 -6.12
CA SER A 75 3.17 7.67 -4.74
C SER A 75 2.96 6.24 -4.30
N CYS A 76 1.80 5.67 -4.65
CA CYS A 76 1.34 4.41 -4.08
C CYS A 76 0.72 3.52 -5.15
N PHE A 77 0.93 2.22 -4.97
CA PHE A 77 0.39 1.15 -5.79
C PHE A 77 -0.27 0.10 -4.91
N LEU A 78 -1.37 -0.47 -5.40
CA LEU A 78 -2.09 -1.56 -4.75
C LEU A 78 -2.23 -2.70 -5.75
N ASN A 79 -1.77 -3.89 -5.39
CA ASN A 79 -1.92 -5.08 -6.22
C ASN A 79 -2.35 -6.30 -5.40
N ALA A 80 -2.63 -7.41 -6.08
CA ALA A 80 -3.07 -8.65 -5.46
C ALA A 80 -2.30 -9.84 -6.05
N VAL A 81 -1.99 -10.80 -5.18
CA VAL A 81 -1.32 -12.03 -5.55
C VAL A 81 -2.36 -13.08 -5.92
N GLY A 82 -2.20 -13.73 -7.06
CA GLY A 82 -2.99 -14.90 -7.45
C GLY A 82 -2.49 -16.20 -6.83
N ASP A 83 -3.32 -17.25 -6.88
CA ASP A 83 -3.07 -18.55 -6.22
C ASP A 83 -2.28 -19.54 -7.12
N SER A 84 -1.29 -19.05 -7.85
CA SER A 84 -0.35 -19.86 -8.62
C SER A 84 1.07 -19.35 -8.47
N LEU A 85 2.05 -20.23 -8.69
CA LEU A 85 3.47 -19.84 -8.65
C LEU A 85 3.79 -18.76 -9.70
N GLU A 86 3.19 -18.84 -10.87
CA GLU A 86 3.35 -17.87 -11.95
C GLU A 86 2.85 -16.48 -11.52
N GLU A 87 1.65 -16.41 -10.91
CA GLU A 87 1.06 -15.15 -10.41
C GLU A 87 1.86 -14.58 -9.23
N ILE A 88 2.36 -15.44 -8.32
CA ILE A 88 3.24 -15.01 -7.21
C ILE A 88 4.53 -14.39 -7.76
N VAL A 89 5.21 -15.05 -8.70
CA VAL A 89 6.44 -14.55 -9.32
C VAL A 89 6.15 -13.29 -10.14
N GLY A 90 5.02 -13.25 -10.85
CA GLY A 90 4.55 -12.06 -11.57
C GLY A 90 4.40 -10.85 -10.65
N THR A 91 3.78 -11.03 -9.49
CA THR A 91 3.63 -9.97 -8.48
C THR A 91 4.97 -9.51 -7.92
N TRP A 92 5.93 -10.42 -7.69
CA TRP A 92 7.28 -10.02 -7.28
C TRP A 92 7.97 -9.16 -8.33
N ASN A 93 7.88 -9.53 -9.61
CA ASN A 93 8.45 -8.75 -10.71
C ASN A 93 7.80 -7.36 -10.83
N GLU A 94 6.48 -7.30 -10.70
CA GLU A 94 5.76 -6.01 -10.65
C GLU A 94 6.27 -5.15 -9.48
N ASN A 95 6.34 -5.72 -8.27
CA ASN A 95 6.77 -4.99 -7.08
C ASN A 95 8.21 -4.48 -7.20
N VAL A 96 9.12 -5.24 -7.82
CA VAL A 96 10.49 -4.77 -8.13
C VAL A 96 10.45 -3.54 -9.04
N SER A 97 9.66 -3.61 -10.11
CA SER A 97 9.50 -2.48 -11.05
C SER A 97 8.91 -1.25 -10.37
N LEU A 98 7.84 -1.42 -9.57
CA LEU A 98 7.19 -0.32 -8.87
C LEU A 98 8.11 0.31 -7.82
N ALA A 99 8.82 -0.50 -7.04
CA ALA A 99 9.76 -0.02 -6.02
C ALA A 99 10.95 0.72 -6.64
N SER A 100 11.48 0.24 -7.76
CA SER A 100 12.60 0.91 -8.47
C SER A 100 12.22 2.29 -9.02
N ASN A 101 10.93 2.51 -9.25
CA ASN A 101 10.37 3.81 -9.66
C ASN A 101 9.86 4.67 -8.48
N GLY A 102 10.15 4.26 -7.25
CA GLY A 102 9.86 5.03 -6.03
C GLY A 102 8.47 4.88 -5.46
N GLY A 103 7.68 3.90 -5.92
CA GLY A 103 6.33 3.61 -5.43
C GLY A 103 6.34 2.92 -4.06
N GLY A 104 5.44 3.34 -3.16
CA GLY A 104 5.04 2.55 -2.00
C GLY A 104 3.97 1.53 -2.42
N ILE A 105 4.04 0.30 -1.91
CA ILE A 105 3.22 -0.80 -2.42
C ILE A 105 2.38 -1.41 -1.29
N GLY A 106 1.10 -1.71 -1.57
CA GLY A 106 0.26 -2.54 -0.73
C GLY A 106 -0.18 -3.77 -1.51
N THR A 107 0.17 -4.97 -1.05
CA THR A 107 -0.09 -6.23 -1.75
C THR A 107 -1.05 -7.11 -0.95
N TYR A 108 -2.13 -7.55 -1.58
CA TYR A 108 -3.09 -8.49 -1.00
C TYR A 108 -2.64 -9.93 -1.18
N TRP A 109 -2.59 -10.68 -0.08
CA TRP A 109 -2.20 -12.09 -0.04
C TRP A 109 -3.34 -13.05 0.34
N GLY A 110 -4.50 -12.52 0.70
CA GLY A 110 -5.62 -13.32 1.21
C GLY A 110 -6.23 -14.31 0.21
N GLY A 111 -5.90 -14.19 -1.08
CA GLY A 111 -6.36 -15.13 -2.11
C GLY A 111 -5.48 -16.38 -2.28
N VAL A 112 -4.28 -16.40 -1.69
CA VAL A 112 -3.33 -17.51 -1.82
C VAL A 112 -3.62 -18.60 -0.79
N ARG A 113 -3.65 -19.86 -1.22
CA ARG A 113 -3.92 -21.02 -0.35
C ARG A 113 -2.92 -21.15 0.80
N SER A 114 -3.39 -21.67 1.92
CA SER A 114 -2.60 -21.81 3.13
C SER A 114 -1.71 -23.06 3.15
N ILE A 115 -0.77 -23.08 4.09
CA ILE A 115 0.10 -24.23 4.34
C ILE A 115 -0.68 -25.54 4.40
N GLY A 116 -0.14 -26.59 3.80
CA GLY A 116 -0.73 -27.93 3.78
C GLY A 116 -1.82 -28.16 2.73
N GLU A 117 -2.32 -27.11 2.07
CA GLU A 117 -3.30 -27.29 0.99
C GLU A 117 -2.63 -27.89 -0.27
N LYS A 118 -3.39 -28.76 -0.96
CA LYS A 118 -2.85 -29.51 -2.11
C LYS A 118 -2.56 -28.61 -3.32
N VAL A 119 -1.40 -28.85 -3.92
CA VAL A 119 -0.98 -28.28 -5.20
C VAL A 119 -0.97 -29.40 -6.23
N LYS A 120 -1.65 -29.20 -7.36
CA LYS A 120 -1.71 -30.21 -8.44
C LYS A 120 -0.29 -30.54 -8.94
N GLY A 121 0.10 -31.79 -8.81
CA GLY A 121 1.40 -32.30 -9.26
C GLY A 121 2.60 -32.01 -8.35
N ALA A 122 2.43 -31.31 -7.23
CA ALA A 122 3.54 -30.89 -6.37
C ALA A 122 3.36 -31.18 -4.86
N GLY A 123 2.33 -31.93 -4.47
CA GLY A 123 2.07 -32.25 -3.05
C GLY A 123 1.32 -31.14 -2.32
N ALA A 124 1.84 -30.70 -1.18
CA ALA A 124 1.24 -29.66 -0.34
C ALA A 124 2.12 -28.40 -0.34
N THR A 125 1.45 -27.23 -0.29
CA THR A 125 2.16 -25.93 -0.22
C THR A 125 2.78 -25.69 1.16
N SER A 126 3.89 -24.92 1.18
CA SER A 126 4.52 -24.41 2.40
C SER A 126 3.81 -23.18 2.99
N GLY A 127 2.71 -22.75 2.38
CA GLY A 127 1.93 -21.58 2.79
C GLY A 127 2.46 -20.27 2.26
N ILE A 128 1.85 -19.15 2.74
CA ILE A 128 2.14 -17.80 2.24
C ILE A 128 3.42 -17.20 2.84
N ILE A 129 3.78 -17.55 4.06
CA ILE A 129 4.86 -16.89 4.81
C ILE A 129 6.22 -16.95 4.09
N PRO A 130 6.66 -18.10 3.53
CA PRO A 130 7.93 -18.16 2.78
C PRO A 130 7.93 -17.25 1.55
N PHE A 131 6.81 -17.10 0.86
CA PHE A 131 6.70 -16.21 -0.30
C PHE A 131 6.72 -14.73 0.11
N ILE A 132 6.07 -14.38 1.22
CA ILE A 132 6.15 -13.03 1.82
C ILE A 132 7.60 -12.73 2.22
N ARG A 133 8.35 -13.71 2.73
CA ARG A 133 9.77 -13.56 3.06
C ARG A 133 10.63 -13.19 1.85
N VAL A 134 10.36 -13.78 0.68
CA VAL A 134 11.04 -13.40 -0.57
C VAL A 134 10.72 -11.94 -0.91
N MET A 135 9.45 -11.54 -0.85
CA MET A 135 9.04 -10.15 -1.08
C MET A 135 9.72 -9.16 -0.11
N ASP A 136 9.88 -9.54 1.16
CA ASP A 136 10.61 -8.76 2.17
C ASP A 136 12.03 -8.45 1.73
N SER A 137 12.75 -9.46 1.27
CA SER A 137 14.12 -9.34 0.80
C SER A 137 14.24 -8.54 -0.49
N LEU A 138 13.32 -8.74 -1.44
CA LEU A 138 13.26 -7.96 -2.67
C LEU A 138 13.00 -6.47 -2.39
N THR A 139 12.04 -6.17 -1.52
CA THR A 139 11.70 -4.79 -1.15
C THR A 139 12.87 -4.08 -0.48
N LEU A 140 13.60 -4.78 0.38
CA LEU A 140 14.79 -4.24 1.04
C LEU A 140 15.93 -3.94 0.05
N ALA A 141 16.11 -4.80 -0.97
CA ALA A 141 17.18 -4.68 -1.96
C ALA A 141 16.93 -3.55 -2.96
N ILE A 142 15.68 -3.18 -3.21
CA ILE A 142 15.29 -2.23 -4.26
C ILE A 142 15.10 -0.83 -3.67
N SER A 143 15.63 0.17 -4.38
CA SER A 143 15.40 1.58 -4.07
C SER A 143 15.49 2.44 -5.32
N GLN A 144 14.78 3.57 -5.32
CA GLN A 144 14.94 4.60 -6.35
C GLN A 144 16.14 5.49 -5.98
N GLY A 145 17.36 5.00 -6.22
CA GLY A 145 18.58 5.73 -5.88
C GLY A 145 18.58 6.24 -4.44
N SER A 146 18.92 7.51 -4.24
CA SER A 146 18.85 8.18 -2.93
C SER A 146 17.46 8.75 -2.59
N LEU A 147 16.50 8.75 -3.53
CA LEU A 147 15.22 9.45 -3.39
C LEU A 147 14.25 8.72 -2.46
N ARG A 148 13.99 7.43 -2.73
CA ARG A 148 13.07 6.61 -1.94
C ARG A 148 13.58 5.17 -1.86
N ARG A 149 13.59 4.61 -0.65
CA ARG A 149 13.83 3.18 -0.44
C ARG A 149 12.55 2.42 -0.78
N GLY A 150 12.70 1.18 -1.27
CA GLY A 150 11.59 0.27 -1.44
C GLY A 150 10.89 0.05 -0.10
N SER A 151 9.57 0.19 -0.11
CA SER A 151 8.74 -0.02 1.07
C SER A 151 7.41 -0.62 0.63
N ALA A 152 6.96 -1.66 1.33
CA ALA A 152 5.73 -2.32 1.01
C ALA A 152 5.00 -2.81 2.27
N ALA A 153 3.68 -2.96 2.15
CA ALA A 153 2.81 -3.59 3.13
C ALA A 153 2.15 -4.83 2.50
N VAL A 154 1.93 -5.84 3.32
CA VAL A 154 1.21 -7.06 2.96
C VAL A 154 -0.08 -7.14 3.74
N TYR A 155 -1.17 -7.46 3.06
CA TYR A 155 -2.52 -7.50 3.65
C TYR A 155 -3.08 -8.91 3.60
N LEU A 156 -3.67 -9.35 4.71
CA LEU A 156 -4.27 -10.66 4.87
C LEU A 156 -5.66 -10.57 5.50
N ASP A 157 -6.55 -11.45 5.10
CA ASP A 157 -7.88 -11.53 5.70
C ASP A 157 -7.84 -12.23 7.06
N ILE A 158 -8.63 -11.74 8.01
CA ILE A 158 -8.72 -12.27 9.36
C ILE A 158 -9.10 -13.77 9.41
N HIS A 159 -9.82 -14.25 8.41
CA HIS A 159 -10.22 -15.65 8.33
C HIS A 159 -9.20 -16.57 7.64
N HIS A 160 -8.04 -16.05 7.19
CA HIS A 160 -7.02 -16.87 6.56
C HIS A 160 -6.40 -17.85 7.56
N PRO A 161 -6.18 -19.14 7.20
CA PRO A 161 -5.69 -20.16 8.14
C PRO A 161 -4.32 -19.86 8.76
N GLU A 162 -3.45 -19.09 8.08
CA GLU A 162 -2.13 -18.68 8.58
C GLU A 162 -2.14 -17.36 9.37
N ILE A 163 -3.31 -16.85 9.75
CA ILE A 163 -3.43 -15.55 10.42
C ILE A 163 -2.60 -15.45 11.71
N GLU A 164 -2.57 -16.50 12.53
CA GLU A 164 -1.83 -16.48 13.79
C GLU A 164 -0.31 -16.40 13.60
N GLU A 165 0.22 -17.03 12.55
CA GLU A 165 1.63 -16.93 12.18
C GLU A 165 1.92 -15.58 11.52
N PHE A 166 1.05 -15.11 10.64
CA PHE A 166 1.16 -13.81 10.00
C PHE A 166 1.25 -12.66 11.02
N LEU A 167 0.53 -12.73 12.13
CA LEU A 167 0.64 -11.74 13.21
C LEU A 167 2.04 -11.66 13.81
N GLU A 168 2.82 -12.72 13.72
CA GLU A 168 4.14 -12.81 14.36
C GLU A 168 5.32 -12.62 13.41
N ILE A 169 5.07 -12.36 12.12
CA ILE A 169 6.15 -12.27 11.12
C ILE A 169 7.17 -11.17 11.41
N ARG A 170 6.76 -10.09 12.09
CA ARG A 170 7.67 -8.99 12.48
C ARG A 170 8.39 -9.20 13.81
N LYS A 171 8.03 -10.19 14.58
CA LYS A 171 8.78 -10.52 15.81
C LYS A 171 10.11 -11.19 15.42
N PRO A 172 11.27 -10.69 15.88
CA PRO A 172 12.57 -11.18 15.42
C PRO A 172 12.97 -12.55 16.02
N SER A 173 12.15 -13.12 16.88
CA SER A 173 12.37 -14.43 17.50
C SER A 173 11.76 -15.57 16.67
N GLY A 174 12.37 -16.77 16.74
CA GLY A 174 11.90 -17.97 16.04
C GLY A 174 12.64 -18.24 14.73
N ASP A 175 12.03 -19.03 13.85
CA ASP A 175 12.62 -19.37 12.55
C ASP A 175 12.67 -18.15 11.62
N PHE A 176 13.90 -17.71 11.33
CA PHE A 176 14.15 -16.55 10.48
C PHE A 176 13.53 -16.68 9.06
N ASN A 177 13.44 -17.90 8.52
CA ASN A 177 12.87 -18.15 7.19
C ASN A 177 11.35 -17.90 7.15
N ARG A 178 10.72 -17.80 8.32
CA ARG A 178 9.30 -17.54 8.48
C ARG A 178 9.03 -16.13 9.07
N LYS A 179 9.96 -15.21 8.89
CA LYS A 179 9.87 -13.81 9.36
C LYS A 179 9.97 -12.83 8.20
N SER A 180 9.35 -11.68 8.39
CA SER A 180 9.39 -10.54 7.48
C SER A 180 9.51 -9.28 8.33
N LEU A 181 10.73 -8.77 8.47
CA LEU A 181 11.05 -7.71 9.43
C LEU A 181 11.01 -6.31 8.80
N ASN A 182 11.01 -6.22 7.48
CA ASN A 182 11.07 -4.96 6.74
C ASN A 182 9.72 -4.57 6.13
N LEU A 183 8.87 -5.54 5.78
CA LEU A 183 7.52 -5.26 5.29
C LEU A 183 6.61 -4.83 6.45
N HIS A 184 5.74 -3.89 6.16
CA HIS A 184 4.57 -3.61 7.01
C HIS A 184 3.49 -4.66 6.75
N HIS A 185 2.57 -4.85 7.69
CA HIS A 185 1.46 -5.76 7.48
C HIS A 185 0.14 -5.22 8.01
N GLY A 186 -0.94 -5.61 7.39
CA GLY A 186 -2.30 -5.20 7.71
C GLY A 186 -3.27 -6.37 7.68
N LEU A 187 -4.38 -6.21 8.39
CA LEU A 187 -5.46 -7.18 8.47
C LEU A 187 -6.75 -6.59 7.94
N ASN A 188 -7.42 -7.37 7.11
CA ASN A 188 -8.81 -7.13 6.76
C ASN A 188 -9.72 -7.77 7.82
N ILE A 189 -10.38 -6.93 8.59
CA ILE A 189 -11.30 -7.32 9.66
C ILE A 189 -12.73 -7.27 9.13
N THR A 190 -13.48 -8.35 9.31
CA THR A 190 -14.89 -8.44 8.91
C THR A 190 -15.85 -8.14 10.06
N ASP A 191 -17.09 -7.76 9.74
CA ASP A 191 -18.15 -7.60 10.72
C ASP A 191 -18.44 -8.95 11.42
N GLU A 192 -18.47 -10.08 10.67
CA GLU A 192 -18.60 -11.46 11.19
C GLU A 192 -17.59 -11.74 12.32
N PHE A 193 -16.32 -11.34 12.12
CA PHE A 193 -15.31 -11.53 13.14
C PHE A 193 -15.55 -10.66 14.39
N MET A 194 -15.91 -9.40 14.21
CA MET A 194 -16.18 -8.49 15.35
C MET A 194 -17.42 -8.89 16.12
N GLU A 195 -18.45 -9.41 15.45
CA GLU A 195 -19.64 -9.99 16.10
C GLU A 195 -19.26 -11.24 16.93
N ALA A 196 -18.42 -12.12 16.39
CA ALA A 196 -17.90 -13.28 17.13
C ALA A 196 -17.05 -12.85 18.34
N VAL A 197 -16.24 -11.78 18.22
CA VAL A 197 -15.49 -11.21 19.35
C VAL A 197 -16.43 -10.69 20.43
N ALA A 198 -17.47 -9.96 20.06
CA ALA A 198 -18.46 -9.41 20.99
C ALA A 198 -19.24 -10.52 21.72
N ALA A 199 -19.59 -11.57 21.02
CA ALA A 199 -20.31 -12.73 21.55
C ALA A 199 -19.42 -13.72 22.33
N ASP A 200 -18.08 -13.50 22.39
CA ASP A 200 -17.09 -14.43 22.94
C ASP A 200 -17.18 -15.83 22.30
N GLY A 201 -17.46 -15.84 21.00
CA GLY A 201 -17.72 -17.04 20.21
C GLY A 201 -16.48 -17.57 19.49
N ASP A 202 -16.72 -18.69 18.80
CA ASP A 202 -15.75 -19.29 17.90
C ASP A 202 -15.78 -18.64 16.52
N PHE A 203 -14.60 -18.64 15.85
CA PHE A 203 -14.43 -18.09 14.51
C PHE A 203 -13.71 -19.09 13.59
N GLY A 204 -14.29 -19.32 12.40
CA GLY A 204 -13.75 -20.28 11.43
C GLY A 204 -12.67 -19.65 10.53
N LEU A 205 -11.47 -20.23 10.53
CA LEU A 205 -10.44 -19.93 9.57
C LEU A 205 -10.68 -20.76 8.31
N LYS A 206 -10.80 -20.09 7.17
CA LYS A 206 -11.34 -20.66 5.93
C LYS A 206 -10.26 -20.74 4.84
N SER A 207 -10.19 -21.84 4.10
CA SER A 207 -9.37 -21.93 2.89
C SER A 207 -9.79 -20.84 1.89
N PRO A 208 -8.87 -20.01 1.40
CA PRO A 208 -9.19 -19.02 0.37
C PRO A 208 -9.69 -19.66 -0.93
N LYS A 209 -9.24 -20.89 -1.20
CA LYS A 209 -9.57 -21.61 -2.43
C LYS A 209 -10.95 -22.27 -2.39
N THR A 210 -11.31 -22.89 -1.26
CA THR A 210 -12.52 -23.74 -1.16
C THR A 210 -13.61 -23.13 -0.30
N GLY A 211 -13.30 -22.12 0.52
CA GLY A 211 -14.18 -21.55 1.52
C GLY A 211 -14.45 -22.47 2.74
N GLN A 212 -13.86 -23.68 2.76
CA GLN A 212 -14.04 -24.63 3.85
C GLN A 212 -13.30 -24.14 5.11
N VAL A 213 -13.92 -24.32 6.26
CA VAL A 213 -13.29 -24.09 7.56
C VAL A 213 -12.24 -25.15 7.79
N LEU A 214 -10.97 -24.75 7.88
CA LEU A 214 -9.82 -25.62 8.14
C LEU A 214 -9.45 -25.66 9.62
N LYS A 215 -9.73 -24.59 10.35
CA LYS A 215 -9.43 -24.44 11.77
C LYS A 215 -10.48 -23.54 12.42
N THR A 216 -10.83 -23.83 13.68
CA THR A 216 -11.67 -22.94 14.49
C THR A 216 -10.85 -22.38 15.64
N VAL A 217 -11.01 -21.10 15.93
CA VAL A 217 -10.30 -20.38 17.00
C VAL A 217 -11.29 -19.55 17.82
N SER A 218 -10.95 -19.23 19.08
CA SER A 218 -11.70 -18.24 19.84
C SER A 218 -11.48 -16.85 19.24
N ALA A 219 -12.56 -16.20 18.78
CA ALA A 219 -12.49 -14.86 18.20
C ALA A 219 -11.90 -13.85 19.18
N ARG A 220 -12.30 -13.90 20.45
CA ARG A 220 -11.82 -12.99 21.49
C ARG A 220 -10.32 -13.17 21.77
N LYS A 221 -9.83 -14.39 21.83
CA LYS A 221 -8.38 -14.66 22.01
C LYS A 221 -7.57 -14.20 20.81
N LEU A 222 -8.07 -14.40 19.60
CA LEU A 222 -7.42 -13.90 18.38
C LEU A 222 -7.38 -12.36 18.37
N TRP A 223 -8.48 -11.70 18.76
CA TRP A 223 -8.53 -10.24 18.87
C TRP A 223 -7.55 -9.71 19.92
N GLN A 224 -7.48 -10.34 21.10
CA GLN A 224 -6.49 -10.00 22.12
C GLN A 224 -5.06 -10.12 21.59
N LYS A 225 -4.74 -11.23 20.91
CA LYS A 225 -3.43 -11.42 20.26
C LYS A 225 -3.10 -10.31 19.26
N ILE A 226 -4.07 -9.89 18.44
CA ILE A 226 -3.89 -8.77 17.49
C ILE A 226 -3.52 -7.49 18.26
N LEU A 227 -4.25 -7.16 19.32
CA LEU A 227 -3.99 -5.95 20.12
C LEU A 227 -2.63 -6.01 20.83
N GLU A 228 -2.24 -7.16 21.39
CA GLU A 228 -0.93 -7.38 22.02
C GLU A 228 0.21 -7.19 21.02
N VAL A 229 0.12 -7.79 19.83
CA VAL A 229 1.12 -7.63 18.78
C VAL A 229 1.20 -6.17 18.33
N ARG A 230 0.04 -5.53 18.17
CA ARG A 230 -0.03 -4.13 17.77
C ARG A 230 0.56 -3.19 18.82
N LEU A 231 0.35 -3.47 20.09
CA LEU A 231 0.97 -2.72 21.18
C LEU A 231 2.51 -2.89 21.18
N ALA A 232 2.98 -4.09 20.90
CA ALA A 232 4.41 -4.42 20.94
C ALA A 232 5.18 -3.91 19.71
N THR A 233 4.56 -3.84 18.53
CA THR A 233 5.24 -3.60 17.24
C THR A 233 4.72 -2.37 16.48
N GLY A 234 3.58 -1.79 16.87
CA GLY A 234 2.86 -0.78 16.11
C GLY A 234 2.00 -1.34 14.96
N GLU A 235 2.06 -2.63 14.71
CA GLU A 235 1.37 -3.33 13.61
C GLU A 235 0.65 -4.59 14.12
N PRO A 236 -0.30 -5.12 13.36
CA PRO A 236 -0.75 -4.80 12.00
C PRO A 236 -1.61 -3.54 11.91
N TYR A 237 -1.73 -2.97 10.68
CA TYR A 237 -2.83 -2.06 10.35
C TYR A 237 -4.16 -2.81 10.43
N LEU A 238 -5.24 -2.12 10.75
CA LEU A 238 -6.59 -2.71 10.81
C LEU A 238 -7.47 -2.04 9.77
N VAL A 239 -7.95 -2.82 8.80
CA VAL A 239 -8.87 -2.41 7.76
C VAL A 239 -10.21 -3.11 8.00
N PHE A 240 -11.25 -2.36 8.36
CA PHE A 240 -12.61 -2.88 8.51
C PHE A 240 -13.22 -3.04 7.13
N SER A 241 -12.96 -4.19 6.51
CA SER A 241 -13.21 -4.45 5.09
C SER A 241 -14.67 -4.31 4.67
N ASP A 242 -15.61 -4.73 5.53
CA ASP A 242 -17.05 -4.62 5.21
C ASP A 242 -17.49 -3.15 5.23
N THR A 243 -16.99 -2.34 6.18
CA THR A 243 -17.24 -0.90 6.22
C THR A 243 -16.70 -0.21 4.97
N VAL A 244 -15.47 -0.53 4.57
CA VAL A 244 -14.85 -0.01 3.34
C VAL A 244 -15.70 -0.36 2.12
N ASN A 245 -16.09 -1.63 1.99
CA ASN A 245 -16.86 -2.09 0.83
C ASN A 245 -18.29 -1.52 0.79
N ARG A 246 -18.90 -1.26 1.94
CA ARG A 246 -20.18 -0.51 2.00
C ARG A 246 -20.05 0.93 1.53
N ALA A 247 -18.92 1.58 1.81
CA ALA A 247 -18.64 2.96 1.42
C ALA A 247 -18.17 3.12 -0.05
N MET A 248 -17.88 2.00 -0.74
CA MET A 248 -17.44 2.02 -2.13
C MET A 248 -18.45 2.74 -3.03
N PRO A 249 -18.01 3.53 -4.04
CA PRO A 249 -18.91 4.19 -4.99
C PRO A 249 -19.85 3.22 -5.69
N LYS A 250 -21.11 3.65 -5.89
CA LYS A 250 -22.19 2.80 -6.42
C LYS A 250 -21.80 2.11 -7.74
N HIS A 251 -21.22 2.83 -8.68
CA HIS A 251 -20.83 2.28 -9.98
C HIS A 251 -19.81 1.14 -9.89
N GLN A 252 -18.94 1.14 -8.88
CA GLN A 252 -18.00 0.04 -8.64
C GLN A 252 -18.69 -1.16 -7.99
N ARG A 253 -19.59 -0.91 -7.04
CA ARG A 253 -20.40 -1.99 -6.41
C ARG A 253 -21.28 -2.68 -7.43
N ASP A 254 -21.90 -1.92 -8.35
CA ASP A 254 -22.76 -2.47 -9.40
C ASP A 254 -22.00 -3.40 -10.37
N LEU A 255 -20.68 -3.21 -10.51
CA LEU A 255 -19.79 -4.10 -11.25
C LEU A 255 -19.28 -5.29 -10.43
N GLY A 256 -19.70 -5.43 -9.17
CA GLY A 256 -19.24 -6.50 -8.26
C GLY A 256 -17.78 -6.36 -7.79
N LEU A 257 -17.17 -5.19 -7.97
CA LEU A 257 -15.81 -4.95 -7.51
C LEU A 257 -15.75 -4.89 -5.97
N LYS A 258 -14.60 -5.28 -5.42
CA LYS A 258 -14.35 -5.26 -3.97
C LYS A 258 -12.99 -4.66 -3.68
N VAL A 259 -12.87 -3.95 -2.56
CA VAL A 259 -11.60 -3.55 -1.96
C VAL A 259 -11.14 -4.69 -1.05
N SER A 260 -9.95 -5.21 -1.30
CA SER A 260 -9.33 -6.31 -0.54
C SER A 260 -7.99 -5.93 0.08
N THR A 261 -7.49 -4.73 -0.21
CA THR A 261 -6.18 -4.26 0.29
C THR A 261 -6.18 -2.75 0.44
N SER A 262 -5.11 -2.23 1.02
CA SER A 262 -4.80 -0.81 1.01
C SER A 262 -3.37 -0.59 0.51
N ASN A 263 -2.96 0.66 0.39
CA ASN A 263 -1.58 1.03 0.07
C ASN A 263 -0.65 0.82 1.28
N LEU A 264 0.62 1.22 1.12
CA LEU A 264 1.66 1.15 2.16
C LEU A 264 1.25 1.79 3.49
N CYS A 265 0.58 2.94 3.45
CA CYS A 265 0.22 3.73 4.65
C CYS A 265 -1.22 3.47 5.14
N SER A 266 -1.97 2.59 4.48
CA SER A 266 -3.34 2.16 4.85
C SER A 266 -4.43 3.23 4.77
N GLU A 267 -4.25 4.26 3.92
CA GLU A 267 -5.25 5.32 3.71
C GLU A 267 -6.01 5.22 2.38
N ILE A 268 -5.58 4.38 1.44
CA ILE A 268 -6.18 4.27 0.10
C ILE A 268 -6.95 2.97 -0.02
N MET A 269 -8.26 3.09 -0.27
CA MET A 269 -9.18 1.97 -0.38
C MET A 269 -9.73 1.88 -1.82
N LEU A 270 -8.96 1.25 -2.71
CA LEU A 270 -9.30 1.05 -4.12
C LEU A 270 -9.35 -0.43 -4.48
N HIS A 271 -10.20 -0.77 -5.44
CA HIS A 271 -10.22 -2.11 -6.02
C HIS A 271 -8.90 -2.39 -6.76
N THR A 272 -8.38 -3.60 -6.59
CA THR A 272 -7.21 -4.12 -7.28
C THR A 272 -7.33 -5.63 -7.50
N GLY A 273 -6.46 -6.21 -8.32
CA GLY A 273 -6.56 -7.59 -8.75
C GLY A 273 -7.48 -7.73 -9.97
N LYS A 274 -8.22 -8.82 -10.09
CA LYS A 274 -9.06 -9.06 -11.28
C LYS A 274 -10.31 -8.19 -11.29
N ASP A 275 -10.51 -7.45 -12.38
CA ASP A 275 -11.72 -6.67 -12.61
C ASP A 275 -12.89 -7.56 -13.09
N HIS A 276 -14.04 -6.94 -13.34
CA HIS A 276 -15.25 -7.64 -13.81
C HIS A 276 -15.11 -8.26 -15.21
N LEU A 277 -14.05 -7.92 -15.96
CA LEU A 277 -13.71 -8.51 -17.26
C LEU A 277 -12.60 -9.58 -17.13
N GLY A 278 -12.10 -9.84 -15.93
CA GLY A 278 -11.01 -10.80 -15.66
C GLY A 278 -9.61 -10.26 -15.91
N HIS A 279 -9.45 -8.96 -16.19
CA HIS A 279 -8.14 -8.34 -16.37
C HIS A 279 -7.51 -8.00 -15.02
N ASP A 280 -6.21 -8.21 -14.89
CA ASP A 280 -5.46 -7.78 -13.72
C ASP A 280 -5.32 -6.26 -13.70
N ARG A 281 -5.58 -5.66 -12.51
CA ARG A 281 -5.53 -4.22 -12.27
C ARG A 281 -4.66 -3.92 -11.08
N THR A 282 -3.75 -2.98 -11.26
CA THR A 282 -2.99 -2.35 -10.18
C THR A 282 -3.56 -0.96 -9.95
N ALA A 283 -4.08 -0.73 -8.74
CA ALA A 283 -4.58 0.59 -8.38
C ALA A 283 -3.42 1.52 -8.07
N VAL A 284 -3.59 2.81 -8.39
CA VAL A 284 -2.57 3.84 -8.22
C VAL A 284 -3.14 5.04 -7.46
N CYS A 285 -2.24 5.76 -6.79
CA CYS A 285 -2.59 6.98 -6.07
C CYS A 285 -1.59 8.09 -6.35
N CYS A 286 -2.11 9.26 -6.76
CA CYS A 286 -1.37 10.52 -6.85
C CYS A 286 -1.79 11.40 -5.67
N LEU A 287 -1.03 11.38 -4.58
CA LEU A 287 -1.30 12.18 -3.39
C LEU A 287 -1.05 13.66 -3.64
N SER A 288 -1.81 14.48 -2.96
CA SER A 288 -1.59 15.91 -2.86
C SER A 288 -2.19 16.44 -1.55
N SER A 289 -1.75 17.63 -1.13
CA SER A 289 -2.21 18.26 0.10
C SER A 289 -2.62 19.71 -0.14
N ILE A 290 -3.72 20.12 0.48
CA ILE A 290 -4.11 21.54 0.56
C ILE A 290 -3.65 22.07 1.91
N ASN A 291 -3.01 23.23 1.91
CA ASN A 291 -2.53 23.85 3.13
C ASN A 291 -3.67 24.58 3.84
N ALA A 292 -4.22 23.95 4.88
CA ALA A 292 -5.33 24.52 5.64
C ALA A 292 -4.96 25.79 6.43
N GLU A 293 -3.66 26.00 6.78
CA GLU A 293 -3.18 27.25 7.38
C GLU A 293 -3.44 28.45 6.47
N LYS A 294 -3.37 28.23 5.14
CA LYS A 294 -3.57 29.26 4.12
C LYS A 294 -5.02 29.40 3.66
N TYR A 295 -5.98 28.85 4.43
CA TYR A 295 -7.39 28.84 4.01
C TYR A 295 -7.92 30.21 3.59
N PHE A 296 -7.64 31.27 4.36
CA PHE A 296 -8.11 32.62 4.06
C PHE A 296 -7.41 33.29 2.85
N GLU A 297 -6.31 32.72 2.36
CA GLU A 297 -5.59 33.22 1.18
C GLU A 297 -6.09 32.56 -0.12
N TRP A 298 -6.59 31.34 -0.07
CA TRP A 298 -7.03 30.59 -1.24
C TRP A 298 -8.54 30.31 -1.32
N LYS A 299 -9.31 30.73 -0.31
CA LYS A 299 -10.76 30.64 -0.25
C LYS A 299 -11.46 31.47 -1.34
#